data_28764e9da872ec62f7004b6c935a0b8b
#
_entry.id   28764e9da872ec62f7004b6c935a0b8b
#
_cell.length_a   1.000
_cell.length_b   1.000
_cell.length_c   1.000
_cell.angle_alpha   90.00
_cell.angle_beta   90.00
_cell.angle_gamma   90.00
#
_symmetry.space_group_name_H-M   'P 1'
#
loop_
_entity.id
_entity.type
_entity.pdbx_description
1 polymer ?
#
loop_
_entity_poly.entity_id
_entity_poly.type
_entity_poly.pdbx_seq_one_letter_code
_entity_poly.pdbx_strand_id
1 'polypeptide(L)'
;LFDKLQVFDGDISPMLEPDNNAIAIAVSLDDYGNLPNPEYYPKVGDTITATYADDVKYIDSRTGELCNEDTPEEYLQAKLYGARDVEYTVCALVELPNSMGYRYGGIGYNAVLPVDTAQRDSGGAVVPMLYLFDTADEADEAEAEQYLSKLTAGEFSPLMYESKATVRSEFAQFRQMFLLIGGILCAI
;
A
#
# COMPACT_ATOMS: atom_id res chain seq x y z
N LEU A 1 6.89 5.23 9.39
CA LEU A 1 6.73 4.88 7.97
C LEU A 1 7.52 5.80 7.06
N PHE A 2 7.44 7.12 7.26
CA PHE A 2 8.09 8.11 6.38
C PHE A 2 9.62 7.94 6.29
N ASP A 3 10.26 7.47 7.36
CA ASP A 3 11.69 7.14 7.40
C ASP A 3 12.07 5.88 6.59
N LYS A 4 11.09 5.12 6.12
CA LYS A 4 11.28 3.92 5.29
C LYS A 4 10.94 4.16 3.81
N LEU A 5 10.40 5.32 3.48
CA LEU A 5 10.15 5.70 2.08
C LEU A 5 11.44 6.08 1.39
N GLN A 6 11.70 5.50 0.24
CA GLN A 6 12.81 5.92 -0.60
C GLN A 6 12.32 7.03 -1.54
N VAL A 7 12.80 8.25 -1.34
CA VAL A 7 12.47 9.38 -2.21
C VAL A 7 13.23 9.25 -3.53
N PHE A 8 12.50 9.17 -4.63
CA PHE A 8 13.02 9.17 -5.99
C PHE A 8 13.20 10.59 -6.52
N ASP A 9 12.19 11.46 -6.30
CA ASP A 9 12.21 12.86 -6.71
C ASP A 9 11.43 13.71 -5.72
N GLY A 10 11.82 14.97 -5.53
CA GLY A 10 11.17 15.90 -4.62
C GLY A 10 11.59 15.77 -3.15
N ASP A 11 10.70 16.19 -2.25
CA ASP A 11 10.92 16.21 -0.80
C ASP A 11 9.63 15.89 -0.06
N ILE A 12 9.68 14.97 0.90
CA ILE A 12 8.52 14.60 1.75
C ILE A 12 8.33 15.53 2.94
N SER A 13 9.27 16.42 3.25
CA SER A 13 9.19 17.33 4.41
C SER A 13 7.90 18.15 4.44
N PRO A 14 7.34 18.64 3.31
CA PRO A 14 6.06 19.36 3.34
C PRO A 14 4.89 18.54 3.88
N MET A 15 4.93 17.21 3.77
CA MET A 15 3.88 16.34 4.31
C MET A 15 3.90 16.27 5.84
N LEU A 16 5.03 16.61 6.47
CA LEU A 16 5.20 16.56 7.93
C LEU A 16 4.76 17.85 8.62
N GLU A 17 4.50 18.90 7.84
CA GLU A 17 4.00 20.16 8.37
C GLU A 17 2.51 20.04 8.74
N PRO A 18 2.06 20.66 9.83
CA PRO A 18 0.65 20.70 10.19
C PRO A 18 -0.20 21.36 9.09
N ASP A 19 -1.44 20.88 8.93
CA ASP A 19 -2.42 21.43 7.99
C ASP A 19 -1.96 21.54 6.53
N ASN A 20 -1.00 20.70 6.14
CA ASN A 20 -0.51 20.68 4.77
C ASN A 20 -1.52 20.04 3.79
N ASN A 21 -1.36 20.35 2.51
CA ASN A 21 -2.01 19.69 1.39
C ASN A 21 -0.98 19.03 0.46
N ALA A 22 0.12 18.55 1.04
CA ALA A 22 1.16 17.84 0.30
C ALA A 22 0.87 16.35 0.26
N ILE A 23 1.21 15.73 -0.88
CA ILE A 23 1.04 14.31 -1.12
C ILE A 23 2.28 13.75 -1.82
N ALA A 24 2.68 12.54 -1.47
CA ALA A 24 3.67 11.82 -2.26
C ALA A 24 2.98 10.76 -3.13
N ILE A 25 3.51 10.55 -4.32
CA ILE A 25 3.03 9.53 -5.24
C ILE A 25 3.98 8.34 -5.20
N ALA A 26 3.42 7.16 -4.95
CA ALA A 26 4.19 5.94 -5.00
C ALA A 26 4.47 5.54 -6.44
N VAL A 27 5.73 5.26 -6.74
CA VAL A 27 6.22 4.82 -8.03
C VAL A 27 6.89 3.46 -7.91
N SER A 28 6.98 2.73 -9.02
CA SER A 28 7.78 1.51 -9.12
C SER A 28 8.97 1.78 -10.01
N LEU A 29 10.17 1.55 -9.49
CA LEU A 29 11.40 1.69 -10.25
C LEU A 29 11.77 0.36 -10.91
N ASP A 30 12.52 0.43 -12.01
CA ASP A 30 13.12 -0.74 -12.62
C ASP A 30 14.36 -1.22 -11.84
N ASP A 31 14.95 -2.35 -12.24
CA ASP A 31 16.15 -2.92 -11.59
C ASP A 31 17.37 -1.99 -11.64
N TYR A 32 17.32 -0.93 -12.42
CA TYR A 32 18.38 0.08 -12.57
C TYR A 32 18.07 1.38 -11.82
N GLY A 33 16.92 1.44 -11.12
CA GLY A 33 16.48 2.62 -10.39
C GLY A 33 15.88 3.72 -11.26
N ASN A 34 15.47 3.42 -12.49
CA ASN A 34 14.78 4.38 -13.34
C ASN A 34 13.27 4.23 -13.20
N LEU A 35 12.55 5.33 -13.41
CA LEU A 35 11.10 5.35 -13.45
C LEU A 35 10.61 4.97 -14.86
N PRO A 36 10.01 3.76 -15.05
CA PRO A 36 9.42 3.39 -16.32
C PRO A 36 8.18 4.25 -16.62
N ASN A 37 8.06 4.68 -17.88
CA ASN A 37 6.89 5.45 -18.35
C ASN A 37 6.57 6.66 -17.48
N PRO A 38 7.52 7.60 -17.28
CA PRO A 38 7.37 8.73 -16.37
C PRO A 38 6.18 9.63 -16.74
N GLU A 39 5.69 9.57 -17.97
CA GLU A 39 4.52 10.31 -18.47
C GLU A 39 3.20 9.87 -17.82
N TYR A 40 3.16 8.70 -17.19
CA TYR A 40 1.96 8.22 -16.48
C TYR A 40 1.87 8.72 -15.05
N TYR A 41 2.92 9.35 -14.54
CA TYR A 41 2.94 9.86 -13.18
C TYR A 41 2.84 11.38 -13.16
N PRO A 42 2.13 11.96 -12.18
CA PRO A 42 2.20 13.40 -11.96
C PRO A 42 3.63 13.80 -11.54
N LYS A 43 4.00 15.03 -11.85
CA LYS A 43 5.31 15.58 -11.52
C LYS A 43 5.27 16.26 -10.16
N VAL A 44 6.42 16.37 -9.53
CA VAL A 44 6.58 17.21 -8.33
C VAL A 44 6.17 18.65 -8.67
N GLY A 45 5.27 19.20 -7.85
CA GLY A 45 4.65 20.51 -8.05
C GLY A 45 3.28 20.48 -8.76
N ASP A 46 2.89 19.37 -9.36
CA ASP A 46 1.56 19.24 -9.95
C ASP A 46 0.49 19.22 -8.85
N THR A 47 -0.71 19.70 -9.21
CA THR A 47 -1.89 19.60 -8.36
C THR A 47 -2.73 18.41 -8.81
N ILE A 48 -3.12 17.57 -7.87
CA ILE A 48 -4.05 16.46 -8.10
C ILE A 48 -5.30 16.64 -7.25
N THR A 49 -6.43 16.20 -7.75
CA THR A 49 -7.71 16.23 -7.04
C THR A 49 -8.07 14.83 -6.58
N ALA A 50 -8.29 14.66 -5.27
CA ALA A 50 -8.85 13.44 -4.72
C ALA A 50 -10.31 13.66 -4.32
N THR A 51 -11.20 12.79 -4.79
CA THR A 51 -12.61 12.82 -4.42
C THR A 51 -12.87 11.88 -3.27
N TYR A 52 -13.27 12.41 -2.13
CA TYR A 52 -13.75 11.65 -0.98
C TYR A 52 -15.26 11.54 -1.03
N ALA A 53 -15.81 10.42 -0.61
CA ALA A 53 -17.25 10.23 -0.51
C ALA A 53 -17.59 9.56 0.83
N ASP A 54 -18.74 9.93 1.39
CA ASP A 54 -19.22 9.34 2.65
C ASP A 54 -19.75 7.92 2.42
N ASP A 55 -20.27 7.64 1.22
CA ASP A 55 -20.74 6.32 0.81
C ASP A 55 -20.56 6.16 -0.71
N VAL A 56 -20.27 4.95 -1.14
CA VAL A 56 -20.14 4.56 -2.54
C VAL A 56 -21.07 3.39 -2.81
N LYS A 57 -22.05 3.59 -3.71
CA LYS A 57 -22.93 2.52 -4.16
C LYS A 57 -22.74 2.27 -5.65
N TYR A 58 -22.80 1.02 -6.02
CA TYR A 58 -22.79 0.65 -7.42
C TYR A 58 -24.23 0.54 -7.92
N ILE A 59 -24.53 1.25 -9.00
CA ILE A 59 -25.81 1.24 -9.69
C ILE A 59 -25.64 0.66 -11.09
N ASP A 60 -26.67 -0.01 -11.58
CA ASP A 60 -26.77 -0.40 -12.98
C ASP A 60 -27.00 0.85 -13.83
N SER A 61 -26.05 1.18 -14.71
CA SER A 61 -26.09 2.38 -15.55
C SER A 61 -27.29 2.43 -16.51
N ARG A 62 -27.95 1.30 -16.75
CA ARG A 62 -29.14 1.18 -17.61
C ARG A 62 -30.42 1.53 -16.86
N THR A 63 -30.53 1.11 -15.60
CA THR A 63 -31.76 1.21 -14.81
C THR A 63 -31.68 2.25 -13.70
N GLY A 64 -30.46 2.59 -13.25
CA GLY A 64 -30.23 3.44 -12.08
C GLY A 64 -30.50 2.76 -10.73
N GLU A 65 -30.82 1.48 -10.73
CA GLU A 65 -31.05 0.69 -9.51
C GLU A 65 -29.73 0.18 -8.91
N LEU A 66 -29.75 -0.21 -7.65
CA LEU A 66 -28.58 -0.81 -7.02
C LEU A 66 -28.22 -2.11 -7.72
N CYS A 67 -26.95 -2.29 -7.99
CA CYS A 67 -26.41 -3.52 -8.56
C CYS A 67 -26.62 -4.70 -7.64
N ASN A 68 -26.79 -5.87 -8.25
CA ASN A 68 -26.81 -7.18 -7.59
C ASN A 68 -25.77 -8.10 -8.25
N GLU A 69 -25.70 -9.35 -7.80
CA GLU A 69 -24.75 -10.36 -8.30
C GLU A 69 -24.90 -10.66 -9.80
N ASP A 70 -26.09 -10.42 -10.37
CA ASP A 70 -26.40 -10.66 -11.78
C ASP A 70 -26.11 -9.44 -12.68
N THR A 71 -25.70 -8.31 -12.13
CA THR A 71 -25.39 -7.10 -12.90
C THR A 71 -24.03 -7.26 -13.60
N PRO A 72 -23.99 -7.26 -14.97
CA PRO A 72 -22.70 -7.35 -15.68
C PRO A 72 -21.78 -6.18 -15.35
N GLU A 73 -20.48 -6.45 -15.24
CA GLU A 73 -19.46 -5.45 -14.86
C GLU A 73 -19.47 -4.21 -15.74
N GLU A 74 -19.75 -4.37 -17.03
CA GLU A 74 -19.80 -3.28 -18.01
C GLU A 74 -20.89 -2.22 -17.72
N TYR A 75 -21.88 -2.58 -16.88
CA TYR A 75 -22.96 -1.67 -16.47
C TYR A 75 -22.82 -1.15 -15.05
N LEU A 76 -21.75 -1.53 -14.36
CA LEU A 76 -21.46 -1.05 -13.02
C LEU A 76 -21.05 0.42 -13.08
N GLN A 77 -21.81 1.29 -12.42
CA GLN A 77 -21.48 2.69 -12.25
C GLN A 77 -21.42 3.05 -10.77
N ALA A 78 -20.29 3.59 -10.35
CA ALA A 78 -20.15 4.10 -8.98
C ALA A 78 -20.95 5.39 -8.82
N LYS A 79 -21.79 5.45 -7.80
CA LYS A 79 -22.51 6.65 -7.37
C LYS A 79 -21.98 7.07 -6.01
N LEU A 80 -21.37 8.24 -5.98
CA LEU A 80 -20.76 8.82 -4.79
C LEU A 80 -21.79 9.66 -4.03
N TYR A 81 -21.90 9.45 -2.72
CA TYR A 81 -22.77 10.22 -1.84
C TYR A 81 -21.89 11.05 -0.89
N GLY A 82 -22.26 12.33 -0.68
CA GLY A 82 -21.46 13.25 0.11
C GLY A 82 -20.08 13.52 -0.49
N ALA A 83 -19.99 13.44 -1.82
CA ALA A 83 -18.71 13.64 -2.51
C ALA A 83 -18.16 15.03 -2.27
N ARG A 84 -16.86 15.12 -2.01
CA ARG A 84 -16.08 16.35 -1.87
C ARG A 84 -14.71 16.17 -2.48
N ASP A 85 -14.27 17.19 -3.17
CA ASP A 85 -12.98 17.22 -3.81
C ASP A 85 -11.98 17.96 -2.92
N VAL A 86 -10.79 17.40 -2.79
CA VAL A 86 -9.65 18.00 -2.09
C VAL A 86 -8.47 18.04 -3.04
N GLU A 87 -7.87 19.20 -3.16
CA GLU A 87 -6.67 19.40 -3.99
C GLU A 87 -5.40 19.20 -3.15
N TYR A 88 -4.48 18.44 -3.70
CA TYR A 88 -3.16 18.19 -3.13
C TYR A 88 -2.06 18.57 -4.10
N THR A 89 -0.96 19.09 -3.56
CA THR A 89 0.26 19.33 -4.32
C THR A 89 1.18 18.13 -4.19
N VAL A 90 1.62 17.58 -5.30
CA VAL A 90 2.61 16.50 -5.32
C VAL A 90 3.96 17.04 -4.86
N CYS A 91 4.43 16.59 -3.70
CA CYS A 91 5.69 17.05 -3.13
C CYS A 91 6.85 16.08 -3.39
N ALA A 92 6.55 14.80 -3.61
CA ALA A 92 7.56 13.80 -3.89
C ALA A 92 7.01 12.62 -4.72
N LEU A 93 7.92 11.96 -5.42
CA LEU A 93 7.75 10.60 -5.93
C LEU A 93 8.55 9.66 -5.03
N VAL A 94 7.92 8.60 -4.54
CA VAL A 94 8.52 7.71 -3.55
C VAL A 94 8.37 6.25 -3.94
N GLU A 95 9.37 5.43 -3.64
CA GLU A 95 9.25 4.00 -3.72
C GLU A 95 8.76 3.46 -2.37
N LEU A 96 7.70 2.67 -2.40
CA LEU A 96 7.18 2.01 -1.22
C LEU A 96 8.03 0.77 -0.90
N PRO A 97 8.20 0.42 0.39
CA PRO A 97 8.79 -0.85 0.76
C PRO A 97 8.07 -2.02 0.06
N ASN A 98 8.83 -3.02 -0.40
CA ASN A 98 8.30 -4.16 -1.16
C ASN A 98 7.11 -4.88 -0.49
N SER A 99 7.03 -4.85 0.83
CA SER A 99 5.90 -5.38 1.61
C SER A 99 4.58 -4.62 1.37
N MET A 100 4.63 -3.40 0.86
CA MET A 100 3.45 -2.56 0.62
C MET A 100 3.04 -2.48 -0.86
N GLY A 101 3.98 -2.68 -1.79
CA GLY A 101 3.78 -2.38 -3.21
C GLY A 101 2.88 -3.34 -3.97
N TYR A 102 2.69 -4.56 -3.50
CA TYR A 102 2.08 -5.61 -4.32
C TYR A 102 0.56 -5.82 -4.15
N ARG A 103 -0.09 -5.16 -3.20
CA ARG A 103 -1.48 -5.50 -2.84
C ARG A 103 -2.57 -4.62 -3.40
N TYR A 104 -2.22 -3.52 -4.06
CA TYR A 104 -3.22 -2.57 -4.56
C TYR A 104 -3.02 -2.27 -6.05
N GLY A 105 -3.18 -3.29 -6.88
CA GLY A 105 -3.31 -3.12 -8.33
C GLY A 105 -4.64 -2.47 -8.66
N GLY A 106 -4.78 -1.17 -8.38
CA GLY A 106 -5.87 -0.34 -8.85
C GLY A 106 -5.49 0.37 -10.15
N ILE A 107 -6.49 0.83 -10.87
CA ILE A 107 -6.29 1.75 -12.00
C ILE A 107 -5.92 3.11 -11.41
N GLY A 108 -4.66 3.51 -11.54
CA GLY A 108 -4.14 4.77 -11.02
C GLY A 108 -2.84 4.62 -10.24
N TYR A 109 -2.33 5.71 -9.69
CA TYR A 109 -1.14 5.72 -8.85
C TYR A 109 -1.53 5.67 -7.37
N ASN A 110 -0.71 5.00 -6.58
CA ASN A 110 -0.87 4.99 -5.13
C ASN A 110 -0.40 6.34 -4.57
N ALA A 111 -1.19 6.91 -3.69
CA ALA A 111 -0.86 8.14 -3.00
C ALA A 111 -0.51 7.87 -1.53
N VAL A 112 0.46 8.60 -1.03
CA VAL A 112 0.91 8.53 0.38
C VAL A 112 0.55 9.84 1.05
N LEU A 113 -0.22 9.75 2.12
CA LEU A 113 -0.65 10.89 2.94
C LEU A 113 -0.36 10.62 4.42
N PRO A 114 -0.08 11.65 5.22
CA PRO A 114 -0.12 11.53 6.67
C PRO A 114 -1.52 11.12 7.14
N VAL A 115 -1.58 10.35 8.22
CA VAL A 115 -2.87 9.87 8.78
C VAL A 115 -3.76 11.05 9.17
N ASP A 116 -3.18 12.09 9.79
CA ASP A 116 -3.93 13.28 10.23
C ASP A 116 -4.54 14.04 9.05
N THR A 117 -3.79 14.19 7.95
CA THR A 117 -4.27 14.78 6.70
C THR A 117 -5.40 13.95 6.11
N ALA A 118 -5.21 12.64 5.99
CA ALA A 118 -6.24 11.73 5.47
C ALA A 118 -7.50 11.75 6.34
N GLN A 119 -7.38 11.80 7.66
CA GLN A 119 -8.51 11.88 8.60
C GLN A 119 -9.26 13.21 8.51
N ARG A 120 -8.52 14.32 8.44
CA ARG A 120 -9.10 15.65 8.24
C ARG A 120 -9.95 15.71 6.96
N ASP A 121 -9.38 15.23 5.86
CA ASP A 121 -9.95 15.41 4.53
C ASP A 121 -11.02 14.38 4.19
N SER A 122 -10.90 13.15 4.72
CA SER A 122 -11.95 12.14 4.57
C SER A 122 -13.20 12.46 5.40
N GLY A 123 -13.08 13.28 6.45
CA GLY A 123 -14.19 13.59 7.37
C GLY A 123 -14.69 12.40 8.19
N GLY A 124 -13.97 11.28 8.14
CA GLY A 124 -14.31 10.03 8.80
C GLY A 124 -13.15 9.46 9.59
N ALA A 125 -13.39 8.34 10.27
CA ALA A 125 -12.33 7.60 10.93
C ALA A 125 -11.47 6.87 9.87
N VAL A 126 -10.17 7.08 9.91
CA VAL A 126 -9.23 6.27 9.15
C VAL A 126 -9.10 4.91 9.83
N VAL A 127 -9.49 3.86 9.14
CA VAL A 127 -9.35 2.48 9.63
C VAL A 127 -8.04 1.92 9.11
N PRO A 128 -7.06 1.63 9.98
CA PRO A 128 -5.82 1.05 9.51
C PRO A 128 -6.05 -0.38 9.04
N MET A 129 -5.58 -0.67 7.84
CA MET A 129 -5.67 -2.01 7.22
C MET A 129 -4.35 -2.79 7.35
N LEU A 130 -3.25 -2.08 7.56
CA LEU A 130 -1.91 -2.65 7.66
C LEU A 130 -1.10 -1.91 8.71
N TYR A 131 -0.49 -2.65 9.61
CA TYR A 131 0.49 -2.13 10.56
C TYR A 131 1.87 -2.66 10.18
N LEU A 132 2.82 -1.75 10.05
CA LEU A 132 4.23 -2.08 9.89
C LEU A 132 4.97 -1.67 11.16
N PHE A 133 5.75 -2.59 11.69
CA PHE A 133 6.62 -2.29 12.83
C PHE A 133 7.97 -3.00 12.63
N ASP A 134 8.98 -2.47 13.25
CA ASP A 134 10.31 -3.00 13.27
C ASP A 134 10.71 -3.26 14.72
N THR A 135 11.53 -4.25 14.96
CA THR A 135 12.05 -4.60 16.29
C THR A 135 13.48 -4.10 16.44
N ALA A 136 13.91 -3.83 17.66
CA ALA A 136 15.25 -3.32 17.93
C ALA A 136 16.34 -4.33 17.61
N ASP A 137 16.06 -5.62 17.84
CA ASP A 137 16.97 -6.72 17.55
C ASP A 137 16.23 -8.03 17.19
N GLU A 138 17.01 -9.08 16.87
CA GLU A 138 16.45 -10.38 16.49
C GLU A 138 15.77 -11.14 17.66
N ALA A 139 16.13 -10.84 18.90
CA ALA A 139 15.48 -11.45 20.06
C ALA A 139 14.08 -10.87 20.25
N ASP A 140 13.92 -9.57 20.07
CA ASP A 140 12.62 -8.87 20.08
C ASP A 140 11.74 -9.35 18.92
N GLU A 141 12.32 -9.68 17.75
CA GLU A 141 11.60 -10.23 16.60
C GLU A 141 10.91 -11.56 16.96
N ALA A 142 11.63 -12.46 17.64
CA ALA A 142 11.08 -13.75 18.04
C ALA A 142 9.96 -13.61 19.10
N GLU A 143 10.09 -12.67 20.04
CA GLU A 143 9.05 -12.37 21.03
C GLU A 143 7.82 -11.76 20.38
N ALA A 144 7.99 -10.82 19.44
CA ALA A 144 6.92 -10.21 18.67
C ALA A 144 6.16 -11.25 17.84
N GLU A 145 6.87 -12.18 17.17
CA GLU A 145 6.23 -13.29 16.44
C GLU A 145 5.39 -14.18 17.34
N GLN A 146 5.92 -14.53 18.51
CA GLN A 146 5.18 -15.36 19.47
C GLN A 146 3.92 -14.64 19.97
N TYR A 147 3.99 -13.34 20.19
CA TYR A 147 2.87 -12.52 20.59
C TYR A 147 1.79 -12.44 19.49
N LEU A 148 2.21 -12.12 18.25
CA LEU A 148 1.32 -12.03 17.10
C LEU A 148 0.65 -13.38 16.78
N SER A 149 1.41 -14.47 16.87
CA SER A 149 0.88 -15.82 16.68
C SER A 149 -0.24 -16.14 17.69
N LYS A 150 -0.08 -15.73 18.95
CA LYS A 150 -1.13 -15.89 19.97
C LYS A 150 -2.37 -15.05 19.68
N LEU A 151 -2.16 -13.80 19.24
CA LEU A 151 -3.27 -12.91 18.86
C LEU A 151 -4.07 -13.47 17.69
N THR A 152 -3.39 -13.90 16.63
CA THR A 152 -4.04 -14.41 15.40
C THR A 152 -4.67 -15.80 15.60
N ALA A 153 -4.21 -16.58 16.56
CA ALA A 153 -4.84 -17.86 16.91
C ALA A 153 -6.08 -17.72 17.80
N GLY A 154 -6.34 -16.53 18.36
CA GLY A 154 -7.41 -16.25 19.30
C GLY A 154 -8.52 -15.37 18.74
N GLU A 155 -8.86 -14.34 19.50
CA GLU A 155 -9.97 -13.40 19.23
C GLU A 155 -9.79 -12.61 17.91
N PHE A 156 -8.55 -12.44 17.48
CA PHE A 156 -8.18 -11.71 16.26
C PHE A 156 -7.80 -12.63 15.10
N SER A 157 -8.40 -13.80 15.01
CA SER A 157 -8.13 -14.79 13.95
C SER A 157 -8.23 -14.26 12.50
N PRO A 158 -9.00 -13.20 12.15
CA PRO A 158 -9.01 -12.62 10.82
C PRO A 158 -7.73 -11.83 10.49
N LEU A 159 -6.92 -11.46 11.49
CA LEU A 159 -5.65 -10.76 11.26
C LEU A 159 -4.61 -11.75 10.74
N MET A 160 -3.91 -11.34 9.69
CA MET A 160 -2.73 -12.05 9.18
C MET A 160 -1.50 -11.20 9.46
N TYR A 161 -0.41 -11.86 9.79
CA TYR A 161 0.89 -11.20 9.92
C TYR A 161 1.93 -11.92 9.07
N GLU A 162 2.92 -11.18 8.66
CA GLU A 162 4.08 -11.67 7.92
C GLU A 162 5.34 -11.09 8.56
N SER A 163 6.30 -11.95 8.88
CA SER A 163 7.55 -11.51 9.48
C SER A 163 8.73 -11.72 8.53
N LYS A 164 9.74 -10.87 8.66
CA LYS A 164 11.01 -11.04 7.92
C LYS A 164 11.70 -12.36 8.28
N ALA A 165 11.57 -12.84 9.51
CA ALA A 165 12.14 -14.10 9.94
C ALA A 165 11.53 -15.29 9.18
N THR A 166 10.21 -15.30 9.01
CA THR A 166 9.52 -16.31 8.21
C THR A 166 10.01 -16.29 6.77
N VAL A 167 10.05 -15.12 6.13
CA VAL A 167 10.54 -14.96 4.76
C VAL A 167 12.00 -15.42 4.64
N ARG A 168 12.88 -15.02 5.58
CA ARG A 168 14.29 -15.46 5.59
C ARG A 168 14.41 -16.98 5.72
N SER A 169 13.58 -17.61 6.55
CA SER A 169 13.62 -19.07 6.75
C SER A 169 13.19 -19.82 5.49
N GLU A 170 12.20 -19.35 4.79
CA GLU A 170 11.76 -19.89 3.51
C GLU A 170 12.85 -19.76 2.44
N PHE A 171 13.47 -18.58 2.30
CA PHE A 171 14.61 -18.41 1.39
C PHE A 171 15.80 -19.30 1.75
N ALA A 172 16.08 -19.49 3.04
CA ALA A 172 17.15 -20.39 3.47
C ALA A 172 16.86 -21.85 3.08
N GLN A 173 15.61 -22.30 3.20
CA GLN A 173 15.18 -23.64 2.77
C GLN A 173 15.30 -23.79 1.25
N PHE A 174 14.83 -22.80 0.47
CA PHE A 174 15.00 -22.79 -0.99
C PHE A 174 16.48 -22.87 -1.38
N ARG A 175 17.34 -22.07 -0.76
CA ARG A 175 18.79 -22.12 -1.02
C ARG A 175 19.40 -23.49 -0.73
N GLN A 176 19.02 -24.13 0.37
CA GLN A 176 19.49 -25.47 0.72
C GLN A 176 19.02 -26.51 -0.32
N MET A 177 17.77 -26.43 -0.77
CA MET A 177 17.22 -27.30 -1.80
C MET A 177 17.96 -27.14 -3.13
N PHE A 178 18.26 -25.93 -3.57
CA PHE A 178 19.05 -25.66 -4.78
C PHE A 178 20.48 -26.18 -4.68
N LEU A 179 21.13 -26.03 -3.51
CA LEU A 179 22.47 -26.59 -3.30
C LEU A 179 22.48 -28.12 -3.33
N LEU A 180 21.45 -28.76 -2.79
CA LEU A 180 21.28 -30.22 -2.84
C LEU A 180 21.10 -30.72 -4.27
N ILE A 181 20.20 -30.08 -5.05
CA ILE A 181 19.96 -30.41 -6.45
C ILE A 181 21.22 -30.17 -7.29
N GLY A 182 21.90 -29.04 -7.10
CA GLY A 182 23.15 -28.73 -7.77
C GLY A 182 24.25 -29.72 -7.44
N GLY A 183 24.37 -30.13 -6.17
CA GLY A 183 25.32 -31.15 -5.74
C GLY A 183 25.06 -32.51 -6.38
N ILE A 184 23.80 -32.92 -6.54
CA ILE A 184 23.43 -34.15 -7.22
C ILE A 184 23.77 -34.09 -8.71
N LEU A 185 23.47 -32.97 -9.37
CA LEU A 185 23.75 -32.77 -10.79
C LEU A 185 25.25 -32.72 -11.11
N CYS A 186 26.09 -32.27 -10.16
CA CYS A 186 27.54 -32.26 -10.31
C CYS A 186 28.18 -33.61 -10.01
N ALA A 187 27.45 -34.56 -9.40
CA ALA A 187 27.94 -35.91 -9.05
C ALA A 187 27.58 -36.97 -10.12
N ILE A 188 26.80 -36.62 -11.14
CA ILE A 188 26.47 -37.44 -12.31
C ILE A 188 27.36 -37.04 -13.48
#